data_8b7fb936efb9516aa6391b2f4341dd66
#
_entry.id   8b7fb936efb9516aa6391b2f4341dd66
#
_cell.length_a   1.000
_cell.length_b   1.000
_cell.length_c   1.000
_cell.angle_alpha   90.00
_cell.angle_beta   90.00
_cell.angle_gamma   90.00
#
_symmetry.space_group_name_H-M   'P 1'
#
loop_
_entity.id
_entity.type
_entity.pdbx_description
1 polymer ?
#
loop_
_entity_poly.entity_id
_entity_poly.type
_entity_poly.pdbx_seq_one_letter_code
_entity_poly.pdbx_strand_id
1 'polypeptide(L)'
;MRTCYTGQVCRDHLGQTVTLFGWVNRRRDHGGVIFIDLRDRAGLAQIVFDPDNAAFATAERLRNEFCIRVTGLVRERPAGTANAELASGEIEVLCKEVEILNASVTPPFQLDDDNLSETTRLTHRVLDLRRPQMQRNLMLRYRVSIEVRKFLDQLGFIDIETPMLTKSTPEGARDYLVPSRVNAGHFFALPQSPQLFKQMLMVSGFDRYYQITKCFRDEDLRADRQPEFTQIDCETSFLSELEIREIFENMIRHVFKVVQDVDLPSPFPIMTWTEAMRRYGSDKPDLRVNLEFTDMTDVMRDVDFKVFAAAATAPGSRVVALRVPGGAEMSRSEIDAYTQFVGIYGAKGLAYIKVNEVAKGRDGLQSPIVKNLHDAALAELIKRTGAQDGDIIFFGADREKVVNDAIGALRVKIGHSEFGKKTGLAIAGWKPLWVVDFPMFEYDEEDGRYTAAHHPFTSPKDGHEDFLESDPSKAFAKAYDMVLNGWEIGGGSVRIHREEVESKVFRALKIGAEEAREKFGFLLDALQYGAPPHGGIAFGLDRIVTMMTGAESIRDVIAFPKTQRAQCLLTQAPSEVDEKQLRELHIRLRNVEK
;
A
#
# COMPACT_ATOMS: atom_id res chain seq x y z
N MET A 1 0.69 40.24 11.85
CA MET A 1 -0.16 39.04 11.63
C MET A 1 -0.22 38.81 10.13
N ARG A 2 -0.24 37.54 9.65
CA ARG A 2 -0.38 37.19 8.21
C ARG A 2 -1.77 37.61 7.71
N THR A 3 -1.84 38.26 6.56
CA THR A 3 -3.14 38.59 5.91
C THR A 3 -3.73 37.38 5.26
N CYS A 4 -2.97 36.64 4.43
CA CYS A 4 -3.34 35.39 3.76
C CYS A 4 -2.08 34.58 3.44
N TYR A 5 -2.25 33.35 2.95
CA TYR A 5 -1.14 32.57 2.40
C TYR A 5 -0.72 33.10 1.03
N THR A 6 0.57 32.94 0.67
CA THR A 6 1.13 33.45 -0.59
C THR A 6 0.39 32.93 -1.81
N GLY A 7 0.10 31.62 -1.88
CA GLY A 7 -0.66 31.01 -2.97
C GLY A 7 -2.15 31.40 -3.00
N GLN A 8 -2.67 32.09 -2.01
CA GLN A 8 -4.06 32.58 -1.93
C GLN A 8 -4.19 34.03 -2.37
N VAL A 9 -3.08 34.75 -2.59
CA VAL A 9 -3.14 36.11 -3.11
C VAL A 9 -3.70 36.07 -4.54
N CYS A 10 -4.77 36.81 -4.76
CA CYS A 10 -5.51 36.80 -6.04
C CYS A 10 -6.04 38.19 -6.37
N ARG A 11 -6.81 38.32 -7.46
CA ARG A 11 -7.40 39.59 -7.92
C ARG A 11 -8.27 40.29 -6.88
N ASP A 12 -8.92 39.55 -5.98
CA ASP A 12 -9.73 40.14 -4.91
C ASP A 12 -8.95 40.99 -3.91
N HIS A 13 -7.62 40.82 -3.90
CA HIS A 13 -6.71 41.59 -3.06
C HIS A 13 -6.14 42.85 -3.77
N LEU A 14 -6.52 43.11 -5.03
CA LEU A 14 -6.03 44.26 -5.79
C LEU A 14 -6.25 45.57 -5.04
N GLY A 15 -5.21 46.39 -4.97
CA GLY A 15 -5.22 47.66 -4.25
C GLY A 15 -5.10 47.55 -2.73
N GLN A 16 -5.09 46.34 -2.17
CA GLN A 16 -4.92 46.11 -0.74
C GLN A 16 -3.46 45.93 -0.38
N THR A 17 -3.11 46.34 0.83
CA THR A 17 -1.80 46.04 1.43
C THR A 17 -1.91 44.73 2.19
N VAL A 18 -1.06 43.77 1.83
CA VAL A 18 -1.01 42.42 2.44
C VAL A 18 0.33 42.24 3.17
N THR A 19 0.29 41.46 4.25
CA THR A 19 1.46 40.96 4.96
C THR A 19 1.58 39.47 4.76
N LEU A 20 2.67 39.02 4.14
CA LEU A 20 2.96 37.65 3.78
C LEU A 20 4.19 37.15 4.52
N PHE A 21 4.22 35.85 4.78
CA PHE A 21 5.33 35.15 5.42
C PHE A 21 5.67 33.91 4.60
N GLY A 22 6.94 33.66 4.37
CA GLY A 22 7.35 32.48 3.62
C GLY A 22 8.86 32.41 3.45
N TRP A 23 9.25 31.54 2.55
CA TRP A 23 10.63 31.30 2.17
C TRP A 23 10.88 31.82 0.75
N VAL A 24 12.06 32.40 0.54
CA VAL A 24 12.53 32.81 -0.79
C VAL A 24 12.74 31.55 -1.64
N ASN A 25 11.86 31.30 -2.60
CA ASN A 25 11.99 30.19 -3.51
C ASN A 25 13.01 30.47 -4.61
N ARG A 26 12.92 31.66 -5.20
CA ARG A 26 13.82 32.12 -6.26
C ARG A 26 13.97 33.64 -6.20
N ARG A 27 15.20 34.13 -6.44
CA ARG A 27 15.51 35.53 -6.62
C ARG A 27 15.96 35.76 -8.05
N ARG A 28 15.43 36.81 -8.68
CA ARG A 28 15.81 37.26 -10.02
C ARG A 28 16.09 38.77 -9.95
N ASP A 29 17.07 39.24 -10.71
CA ASP A 29 17.41 40.62 -10.89
C ASP A 29 17.34 40.97 -12.37
N HIS A 30 16.47 41.91 -12.73
CA HIS A 30 16.26 42.32 -14.11
C HIS A 30 16.25 43.82 -14.20
N GLY A 31 17.37 44.37 -14.72
CA GLY A 31 17.48 45.82 -14.97
C GLY A 31 17.40 46.69 -13.74
N GLY A 32 17.83 46.16 -12.57
CA GLY A 32 17.81 46.91 -11.31
C GLY A 32 16.51 46.76 -10.52
N VAL A 33 15.56 45.91 -10.97
CA VAL A 33 14.37 45.53 -10.21
C VAL A 33 14.57 44.12 -9.71
N ILE A 34 14.36 43.88 -8.41
CA ILE A 34 14.49 42.54 -7.82
C ILE A 34 13.11 41.87 -7.72
N PHE A 35 13.01 40.63 -8.20
CA PHE A 35 11.84 39.78 -8.11
C PHE A 35 12.14 38.63 -7.17
N ILE A 36 11.24 38.37 -6.22
CA ILE A 36 11.29 37.22 -5.32
C ILE A 36 10.03 36.41 -5.51
N ASP A 37 10.18 35.11 -5.78
CA ASP A 37 9.08 34.18 -5.63
C ASP A 37 9.04 33.75 -4.15
N LEU A 38 8.08 34.26 -3.41
CA LEU A 38 7.86 33.91 -2.01
C LEU A 38 6.99 32.67 -1.93
N ARG A 39 7.44 31.66 -1.20
CA ARG A 39 6.77 30.38 -1.07
C ARG A 39 6.27 30.14 0.35
N ASP A 40 5.05 29.64 0.45
CA ASP A 40 4.54 28.95 1.63
C ASP A 40 3.80 27.67 1.24
N ARG A 41 3.10 27.03 2.19
CA ARG A 41 2.39 25.75 1.93
C ARG A 41 1.25 25.84 0.92
N ALA A 42 0.75 27.04 0.66
CA ALA A 42 -0.37 27.27 -0.26
C ALA A 42 0.10 27.59 -1.69
N GLY A 43 1.38 27.89 -1.89
CA GLY A 43 1.96 28.16 -3.19
C GLY A 43 2.94 29.34 -3.22
N LEU A 44 2.98 30.03 -4.34
CA LEU A 44 3.93 31.09 -4.63
C LEU A 44 3.21 32.41 -4.88
N ALA A 45 3.85 33.53 -4.46
CA ALA A 45 3.51 34.88 -4.92
C ALA A 45 4.78 35.61 -5.34
N GLN A 46 4.70 36.37 -6.44
CA GLN A 46 5.79 37.24 -6.88
C GLN A 46 5.80 38.52 -6.06
N ILE A 47 6.94 38.79 -5.45
CA ILE A 47 7.22 40.06 -4.73
C ILE A 47 8.18 40.89 -5.57
N VAL A 48 7.88 42.18 -5.74
CA VAL A 48 8.66 43.10 -6.55
C VAL A 48 9.28 44.16 -5.64
N PHE A 49 10.56 44.42 -5.85
CA PHE A 49 11.34 45.46 -5.16
C PHE A 49 11.87 46.45 -6.20
N ASP A 50 11.30 47.65 -6.19
CA ASP A 50 11.77 48.73 -7.03
C ASP A 50 13.02 49.36 -6.40
N PRO A 51 14.00 49.84 -7.20
CA PRO A 51 15.28 50.38 -6.70
C PRO A 51 15.11 51.61 -5.79
N ASP A 52 14.04 52.38 -5.95
CA ASP A 52 13.75 53.54 -5.15
C ASP A 52 13.14 53.24 -3.77
N ASN A 53 12.89 51.94 -3.49
CA ASN A 53 12.28 51.52 -2.23
C ASN A 53 13.35 51.27 -1.16
N ALA A 54 13.09 51.70 0.08
CA ALA A 54 13.97 51.41 1.23
C ALA A 54 14.21 49.93 1.49
N ALA A 55 13.26 49.07 1.08
CA ALA A 55 13.39 47.62 1.17
C ALA A 55 14.39 46.99 0.17
N PHE A 56 14.84 47.74 -0.85
CA PHE A 56 15.71 47.25 -1.92
C PHE A 56 17.06 46.75 -1.38
N ALA A 57 17.70 47.51 -0.49
CA ALA A 57 18.99 47.12 0.12
C ALA A 57 18.90 45.81 0.89
N THR A 58 17.74 45.50 1.48
CA THR A 58 17.50 44.21 2.12
C THR A 58 17.26 43.12 1.05
N ALA A 59 16.53 43.44 -0.04
CA ALA A 59 16.27 42.51 -1.12
C ALA A 59 17.54 42.03 -1.83
N GLU A 60 18.57 42.85 -1.96
CA GLU A 60 19.89 42.48 -2.50
C GLU A 60 20.58 41.36 -1.69
N ARG A 61 20.32 41.32 -0.39
CA ARG A 61 20.88 40.34 0.54
C ARG A 61 20.10 39.00 0.57
N LEU A 62 18.88 38.98 0.07
CA LEU A 62 18.04 37.78 0.07
C LEU A 62 18.68 36.66 -0.77
N ARG A 63 18.62 35.45 -0.25
CA ARG A 63 19.05 34.20 -0.92
C ARG A 63 17.96 33.14 -0.77
N ASN A 64 18.04 32.10 -1.58
CA ASN A 64 17.09 30.99 -1.54
C ASN A 64 16.96 30.44 -0.12
N GLU A 65 15.73 30.10 0.23
CA GLU A 65 15.33 29.52 1.54
C GLU A 65 15.47 30.49 2.74
N PHE A 66 15.79 31.79 2.53
CA PHE A 66 15.62 32.76 3.60
C PHE A 66 14.15 32.84 3.99
N CYS A 67 13.87 32.80 5.29
CA CYS A 67 12.54 33.05 5.84
C CYS A 67 12.33 34.55 6.02
N ILE A 68 11.29 35.09 5.36
CA ILE A 68 11.05 36.54 5.34
C ILE A 68 9.59 36.88 5.64
N ARG A 69 9.40 38.11 6.14
CA ARG A 69 8.12 38.80 6.18
C ARG A 69 8.13 39.92 5.13
N VAL A 70 7.08 40.01 4.35
CA VAL A 70 6.90 41.06 3.36
C VAL A 70 5.55 41.74 3.59
N THR A 71 5.56 43.09 3.60
CA THR A 71 4.32 43.87 3.54
C THR A 71 4.35 44.68 2.25
N GLY A 72 3.31 44.61 1.46
CA GLY A 72 3.27 45.24 0.15
C GLY A 72 1.88 45.40 -0.44
N LEU A 73 1.80 46.18 -1.49
CA LEU A 73 0.57 46.47 -2.24
C LEU A 73 0.37 45.41 -3.33
N VAL A 74 -0.77 44.80 -3.36
CA VAL A 74 -1.17 43.88 -4.46
C VAL A 74 -1.56 44.67 -5.68
N ARG A 75 -0.90 44.41 -6.82
CA ARG A 75 -1.18 45.03 -8.10
C ARG A 75 -1.24 44.00 -9.23
N GLU A 76 -1.82 44.38 -10.37
CA GLU A 76 -1.72 43.56 -11.57
C GLU A 76 -0.29 43.50 -12.07
N ARG A 77 0.12 42.39 -12.63
CA ARG A 77 1.39 42.29 -13.36
C ARG A 77 1.31 43.15 -14.62
N PRO A 78 2.44 43.70 -15.07
CA PRO A 78 2.49 44.41 -16.36
C PRO A 78 1.93 43.56 -17.51
N ALA A 79 1.32 44.20 -18.49
CA ALA A 79 0.72 43.50 -19.65
C ALA A 79 1.76 42.58 -20.31
N GLY A 80 1.35 41.32 -20.59
CA GLY A 80 2.23 40.32 -21.18
C GLY A 80 3.16 39.57 -20.24
N THR A 81 3.12 39.82 -18.92
CA THR A 81 3.97 39.17 -17.91
C THR A 81 3.20 38.23 -16.98
N ALA A 82 1.89 38.02 -17.23
CA ALA A 82 1.10 37.08 -16.48
C ALA A 82 1.67 35.65 -16.63
N ASN A 83 1.67 34.87 -15.55
CA ASN A 83 2.16 33.50 -15.52
C ASN A 83 1.00 32.54 -15.24
N ALA A 84 0.51 31.85 -16.27
CA ALA A 84 -0.61 30.92 -16.17
C ALA A 84 -0.32 29.66 -15.30
N GLU A 85 0.96 29.37 -15.01
CA GLU A 85 1.34 28.24 -14.18
C GLU A 85 1.17 28.51 -12.68
N LEU A 86 0.99 29.76 -12.27
CA LEU A 86 0.81 30.14 -10.88
C LEU A 86 -0.64 30.59 -10.62
N ALA A 87 -1.21 30.12 -9.53
CA ALA A 87 -2.53 30.61 -9.09
C ALA A 87 -2.56 32.14 -8.86
N SER A 88 -1.44 32.70 -8.42
CA SER A 88 -1.23 34.15 -8.25
C SER A 88 -0.63 34.83 -9.50
N GLY A 89 -0.62 34.17 -10.64
CA GLY A 89 0.17 34.57 -11.80
C GLY A 89 -0.27 35.83 -12.53
N GLU A 90 -1.47 36.35 -12.25
CA GLU A 90 -1.99 37.61 -12.80
C GLU A 90 -1.65 38.82 -11.96
N ILE A 91 -1.22 38.62 -10.70
CA ILE A 91 -0.91 39.66 -9.72
C ILE A 91 0.54 39.57 -9.25
N GLU A 92 1.00 40.61 -8.65
CA GLU A 92 2.26 40.69 -7.93
C GLU A 92 2.11 41.59 -6.70
N VAL A 93 3.02 41.45 -5.76
CA VAL A 93 3.04 42.29 -4.55
C VAL A 93 4.22 43.28 -4.63
N LEU A 94 3.91 44.54 -4.79
CA LEU A 94 4.92 45.63 -4.70
C LEU A 94 5.32 45.81 -3.24
N CYS A 95 6.53 45.40 -2.91
CA CYS A 95 7.03 45.44 -1.53
C CYS A 95 7.12 46.88 -1.03
N LYS A 96 6.65 47.09 0.20
CA LYS A 96 6.87 48.33 0.99
C LYS A 96 7.88 48.11 2.11
N GLU A 97 7.75 46.96 2.78
CA GLU A 97 8.60 46.58 3.89
C GLU A 97 8.98 45.10 3.78
N VAL A 98 10.23 44.78 4.08
CA VAL A 98 10.74 43.42 4.17
C VAL A 98 11.59 43.23 5.42
N GLU A 99 11.40 42.10 6.09
CA GLU A 99 12.20 41.70 7.23
C GLU A 99 12.73 40.29 7.02
N ILE A 100 14.03 40.10 7.20
CA ILE A 100 14.63 38.75 7.26
C ILE A 100 14.38 38.20 8.65
N LEU A 101 13.46 37.24 8.76
CA LEU A 101 13.16 36.57 10.01
C LEU A 101 14.26 35.59 10.38
N ASN A 102 14.79 34.88 9.38
CA ASN A 102 15.93 34.01 9.53
C ASN A 102 16.64 33.80 8.18
N ALA A 103 17.95 33.91 8.20
CA ALA A 103 18.76 33.59 7.03
C ALA A 103 19.01 32.09 6.93
N SER A 104 19.16 31.60 5.70
CA SER A 104 19.48 30.20 5.43
C SER A 104 20.94 30.06 5.00
N VAL A 105 21.55 28.95 5.39
CA VAL A 105 22.77 28.47 4.70
C VAL A 105 22.38 28.00 3.31
N THR A 106 23.35 27.82 2.41
CA THR A 106 23.08 27.26 1.07
C THR A 106 22.49 25.86 1.21
N PRO A 107 21.28 25.61 0.68
CA PRO A 107 20.69 24.27 0.71
C PRO A 107 21.55 23.24 -0.03
N PRO A 108 21.58 21.98 0.43
CA PRO A 108 22.35 20.92 -0.22
C PRO A 108 21.82 20.50 -1.59
N PHE A 109 20.60 20.90 -1.94
CA PHE A 109 19.96 20.68 -3.24
C PHE A 109 18.91 21.75 -3.53
N GLN A 110 18.53 21.88 -4.78
CA GLN A 110 17.42 22.73 -5.19
C GLN A 110 16.09 21.99 -4.99
N LEU A 111 15.04 22.68 -4.53
CA LEU A 111 13.74 22.06 -4.25
C LEU A 111 13.00 21.59 -5.51
N ASP A 112 13.34 22.11 -6.66
CA ASP A 112 12.81 21.75 -7.98
C ASP A 112 13.65 20.70 -8.74
N ASP A 113 14.69 20.15 -8.10
CA ASP A 113 15.48 19.06 -8.67
C ASP A 113 14.72 17.72 -8.54
N ASP A 114 14.34 17.15 -9.68
CA ASP A 114 13.63 15.87 -9.73
C ASP A 114 14.55 14.63 -9.70
N ASN A 115 15.88 14.83 -9.78
CA ASN A 115 16.86 13.73 -9.84
C ASN A 115 17.55 13.47 -8.48
N LEU A 116 16.90 13.80 -7.39
CA LEU A 116 17.44 13.59 -6.05
C LEU A 116 17.40 12.11 -5.64
N SER A 117 18.53 11.60 -5.14
CA SER A 117 18.55 10.26 -4.56
C SER A 117 17.67 10.17 -3.31
N GLU A 118 17.09 9.00 -3.05
CA GLU A 118 16.31 8.78 -1.84
C GLU A 118 17.14 9.06 -0.56
N THR A 119 18.40 8.66 -0.54
CA THR A 119 19.32 8.93 0.58
C THR A 119 19.46 10.42 0.86
N THR A 120 19.67 11.25 -0.18
CA THR A 120 19.76 12.70 -0.04
C THR A 120 18.46 13.29 0.51
N ARG A 121 17.33 12.88 -0.03
CA ARG A 121 16.00 13.31 0.40
C ARG A 121 15.71 12.96 1.87
N LEU A 122 16.04 11.74 2.30
CA LEU A 122 15.80 11.28 3.67
C LEU A 122 16.78 11.87 4.67
N THR A 123 18.04 12.14 4.30
CA THR A 123 19.02 12.83 5.14
C THR A 123 18.61 14.27 5.40
N HIS A 124 18.15 14.97 4.37
CA HIS A 124 17.71 16.36 4.45
C HIS A 124 16.18 16.48 4.40
N ARG A 125 15.48 15.60 5.10
CA ARG A 125 14.03 15.44 5.01
C ARG A 125 13.24 16.72 5.26
N VAL A 126 13.73 17.60 6.14
CA VAL A 126 13.09 18.90 6.41
C VAL A 126 13.01 19.77 5.16
N LEU A 127 14.03 19.75 4.31
CA LEU A 127 14.04 20.47 3.03
C LEU A 127 13.22 19.72 1.97
N ASP A 128 13.33 18.41 1.91
CA ASP A 128 12.53 17.58 1.00
C ASP A 128 11.03 17.77 1.23
N LEU A 129 10.60 17.93 2.49
CA LEU A 129 9.20 18.24 2.84
C LEU A 129 8.72 19.62 2.37
N ARG A 130 9.61 20.54 2.00
CA ARG A 130 9.26 21.83 1.37
C ARG A 130 8.96 21.70 -0.12
N ARG A 131 9.36 20.60 -0.76
CA ARG A 131 9.12 20.38 -2.18
C ARG A 131 7.61 20.32 -2.47
N PRO A 132 7.14 20.92 -3.57
CA PRO A 132 5.71 20.95 -3.90
C PRO A 132 5.08 19.56 -3.95
N GLN A 133 5.79 18.55 -4.47
CA GLN A 133 5.36 17.15 -4.51
C GLN A 133 5.08 16.59 -3.12
N MET A 134 5.99 16.79 -2.17
CA MET A 134 5.84 16.32 -0.80
C MET A 134 4.72 17.04 -0.06
N GLN A 135 4.58 18.36 -0.29
CA GLN A 135 3.47 19.14 0.24
C GLN A 135 2.12 18.60 -0.27
N ARG A 136 1.99 18.35 -1.57
CA ARG A 136 0.77 17.76 -2.15
C ARG A 136 0.46 16.39 -1.55
N ASN A 137 1.45 15.52 -1.43
CA ASN A 137 1.25 14.16 -0.90
C ASN A 137 0.75 14.18 0.55
N LEU A 138 1.37 14.99 1.41
CA LEU A 138 0.96 15.09 2.81
C LEU A 138 -0.38 15.82 2.99
N MET A 139 -0.67 16.81 2.16
CA MET A 139 -1.98 17.47 2.16
C MET A 139 -3.10 16.51 1.69
N LEU A 140 -2.82 15.63 0.71
CA LEU A 140 -3.77 14.60 0.30
C LEU A 140 -3.99 13.60 1.44
N ARG A 141 -2.91 13.14 2.10
CA ARG A 141 -2.99 12.29 3.29
C ARG A 141 -3.89 12.89 4.38
N TYR A 142 -3.69 14.18 4.67
CA TYR A 142 -4.53 14.90 5.63
C TYR A 142 -6.01 14.88 5.21
N ARG A 143 -6.32 15.20 3.94
CA ARG A 143 -7.68 15.20 3.41
C ARG A 143 -8.34 13.83 3.49
N VAL A 144 -7.62 12.76 3.13
CA VAL A 144 -8.10 11.38 3.28
C VAL A 144 -8.48 11.09 4.74
N SER A 145 -7.58 11.40 5.68
CA SER A 145 -7.82 11.15 7.11
C SER A 145 -9.03 11.90 7.65
N ILE A 146 -9.21 13.16 7.24
CA ILE A 146 -10.34 13.98 7.68
C ILE A 146 -11.67 13.47 7.10
N GLU A 147 -11.70 13.07 5.83
CA GLU A 147 -12.93 12.55 5.21
C GLU A 147 -13.32 11.18 5.76
N VAL A 148 -12.36 10.32 6.07
CA VAL A 148 -12.61 9.05 6.78
C VAL A 148 -13.26 9.33 8.15
N ARG A 149 -12.71 10.25 8.95
CA ARG A 149 -13.27 10.62 10.26
C ARG A 149 -14.70 11.15 10.16
N LYS A 150 -14.96 12.06 9.21
CA LYS A 150 -16.31 12.60 8.98
C LYS A 150 -17.31 11.51 8.58
N PHE A 151 -16.91 10.62 7.68
CA PHE A 151 -17.76 9.53 7.22
C PHE A 151 -18.14 8.58 8.37
N LEU A 152 -17.15 8.16 9.15
CA LEU A 152 -17.36 7.23 10.25
C LEU A 152 -18.17 7.87 11.41
N ASP A 153 -17.90 9.14 11.73
CA ASP A 153 -18.65 9.90 12.74
C ASP A 153 -20.14 9.97 12.38
N GLN A 154 -20.48 10.25 11.12
CA GLN A 154 -21.86 10.28 10.64
C GLN A 154 -22.61 8.94 10.79
N LEU A 155 -21.87 7.83 10.80
CA LEU A 155 -22.41 6.49 11.00
C LEU A 155 -22.39 6.04 12.48
N GLY A 156 -22.00 6.91 13.40
CA GLY A 156 -21.97 6.64 14.84
C GLY A 156 -20.76 5.81 15.28
N PHE A 157 -19.69 5.78 14.53
CA PHE A 157 -18.44 5.21 14.98
C PHE A 157 -17.75 6.13 15.98
N ILE A 158 -17.18 5.55 17.01
CA ILE A 158 -16.52 6.26 18.10
C ILE A 158 -15.01 6.09 17.95
N ASP A 159 -14.27 7.22 17.94
CA ASP A 159 -12.81 7.22 17.95
C ASP A 159 -12.29 6.92 19.36
N ILE A 160 -11.69 5.75 19.56
CA ILE A 160 -11.18 5.31 20.86
C ILE A 160 -9.71 4.90 20.71
N GLU A 161 -8.84 5.54 21.50
CA GLU A 161 -7.41 5.21 21.53
C GLU A 161 -7.19 3.89 22.30
N THR A 162 -6.28 3.08 21.77
CA THR A 162 -5.81 1.84 22.40
C THR A 162 -4.34 1.98 22.80
N PRO A 163 -3.84 1.19 23.75
CA PRO A 163 -2.47 1.32 24.24
C PRO A 163 -1.41 1.05 23.18
N MET A 164 -0.31 1.82 23.20
CA MET A 164 0.92 1.53 22.46
C MET A 164 1.87 0.62 23.25
N LEU A 165 1.86 0.68 24.59
CA LEU A 165 2.62 -0.23 25.44
C LEU A 165 1.73 -1.40 25.82
N THR A 166 1.85 -2.52 25.10
CA THR A 166 0.98 -3.68 25.25
C THR A 166 1.76 -4.92 25.72
N LYS A 167 1.06 -6.01 25.92
CA LYS A 167 1.65 -7.32 26.11
C LYS A 167 2.08 -7.88 24.74
N SER A 168 3.21 -8.60 24.69
CA SER A 168 3.61 -9.32 23.48
C SER A 168 2.61 -10.40 23.11
N THR A 169 2.03 -10.28 21.94
CA THR A 169 1.05 -11.22 21.36
C THR A 169 1.35 -11.33 19.87
N PRO A 170 2.39 -12.08 19.48
CA PRO A 170 2.84 -12.13 18.09
C PRO A 170 1.73 -12.66 17.16
N GLU A 171 1.39 -11.87 16.13
CA GLU A 171 0.35 -12.11 15.15
C GLU A 171 0.96 -12.26 13.73
N GLY A 172 2.01 -13.08 13.60
CA GLY A 172 2.67 -13.34 12.32
C GLY A 172 4.02 -12.63 12.13
N ALA A 173 4.16 -11.34 12.48
CA ALA A 173 5.44 -10.64 12.52
C ALA A 173 6.07 -10.71 13.93
N ARG A 174 7.34 -10.29 14.04
CA ARG A 174 7.97 -10.11 15.35
C ARG A 174 7.52 -8.79 15.96
N ASP A 175 7.39 -8.76 17.30
CA ASP A 175 7.08 -7.56 18.05
C ASP A 175 8.33 -6.72 18.32
N TYR A 176 8.19 -5.39 18.27
CA TYR A 176 9.15 -4.48 18.87
C TYR A 176 8.98 -4.49 20.40
N LEU A 177 10.03 -4.75 21.14
CA LEU A 177 10.01 -4.85 22.59
C LEU A 177 10.53 -3.56 23.24
N VAL A 178 9.82 -3.11 24.30
CA VAL A 178 10.20 -1.95 25.09
C VAL A 178 10.43 -2.41 26.53
N PRO A 179 11.66 -2.31 27.05
CA PRO A 179 11.96 -2.77 28.41
C PRO A 179 11.28 -1.91 29.48
N SER A 180 10.78 -2.55 30.53
CA SER A 180 10.18 -1.86 31.68
C SER A 180 11.24 -1.57 32.75
N ARG A 181 11.47 -0.29 33.05
CA ARG A 181 12.37 0.11 34.17
C ARG A 181 11.79 -0.28 35.53
N VAL A 182 10.48 -0.21 35.68
CA VAL A 182 9.81 -0.47 36.96
C VAL A 182 9.67 -1.95 37.26
N ASN A 183 9.50 -2.78 36.22
CA ASN A 183 9.37 -4.23 36.34
C ASN A 183 10.58 -4.89 35.71
N ALA A 184 11.63 -5.10 36.50
CA ALA A 184 12.90 -5.67 36.03
C ALA A 184 12.70 -7.01 35.30
N GLY A 185 13.32 -7.15 34.13
CA GLY A 185 13.24 -8.36 33.32
C GLY A 185 11.91 -8.50 32.54
N HIS A 186 11.01 -7.52 32.61
CA HIS A 186 9.76 -7.51 31.84
C HIS A 186 9.79 -6.47 30.74
N PHE A 187 9.05 -6.76 29.67
CA PHE A 187 8.98 -5.93 28.47
C PHE A 187 7.52 -5.64 28.11
N PHE A 188 7.26 -4.43 27.64
CA PHE A 188 6.12 -4.15 26.80
C PHE A 188 6.45 -4.51 25.34
N ALA A 189 5.42 -4.69 24.54
CA ALA A 189 5.54 -4.78 23.09
C ALA A 189 4.78 -3.62 22.44
N LEU A 190 5.26 -3.13 21.32
CA LEU A 190 4.49 -2.21 20.48
C LEU A 190 3.49 -3.02 19.64
N PRO A 191 2.22 -2.58 19.50
CA PRO A 191 1.17 -3.37 18.88
C PRO A 191 1.38 -3.52 17.37
N GLN A 192 1.19 -4.72 16.85
CA GLN A 192 1.14 -4.98 15.41
C GLN A 192 -0.17 -4.48 14.80
N SER A 193 -1.23 -4.49 15.59
CA SER A 193 -2.55 -3.90 15.33
C SER A 193 -3.31 -3.77 16.64
N PRO A 194 -4.39 -2.99 16.72
CA PRO A 194 -5.24 -2.94 17.90
C PRO A 194 -6.26 -4.09 17.99
N GLN A 195 -6.02 -5.22 17.31
CA GLN A 195 -6.98 -6.32 17.14
C GLN A 195 -7.62 -6.80 18.44
N LEU A 196 -6.84 -7.07 19.47
CA LEU A 196 -7.36 -7.62 20.73
C LEU A 196 -8.16 -6.56 21.50
N PHE A 197 -7.72 -5.31 21.48
CA PHE A 197 -8.40 -4.22 22.18
C PHE A 197 -9.73 -3.84 21.53
N LYS A 198 -9.79 -3.81 20.19
CA LYS A 198 -11.05 -3.49 19.51
C LYS A 198 -12.12 -4.55 19.73
N GLN A 199 -11.74 -5.84 19.82
CA GLN A 199 -12.67 -6.91 20.21
C GLN A 199 -13.18 -6.71 21.65
N MET A 200 -12.31 -6.36 22.58
CA MET A 200 -12.71 -6.03 23.96
C MET A 200 -13.64 -4.81 24.01
N LEU A 201 -13.46 -3.82 23.15
CA LEU A 201 -14.36 -2.67 23.04
C LEU A 201 -15.76 -3.10 22.56
N MET A 202 -15.87 -4.10 21.69
CA MET A 202 -17.16 -4.67 21.30
C MET A 202 -17.83 -5.38 22.49
N VAL A 203 -17.09 -6.18 23.23
CA VAL A 203 -17.59 -6.81 24.47
C VAL A 203 -18.01 -5.75 25.49
N SER A 204 -17.33 -4.61 25.51
CA SER A 204 -17.63 -3.47 26.38
C SER A 204 -18.87 -2.66 25.93
N GLY A 205 -19.49 -2.99 24.81
CA GLY A 205 -20.72 -2.39 24.33
C GLY A 205 -20.55 -1.09 23.53
N PHE A 206 -19.36 -0.79 23.02
CA PHE A 206 -19.15 0.42 22.18
C PHE A 206 -19.70 0.30 20.75
N ASP A 207 -20.04 -0.89 20.32
CA ASP A 207 -20.82 -1.18 19.11
C ASP A 207 -20.16 -0.83 17.78
N ARG A 208 -19.66 0.39 17.61
CA ARG A 208 -18.95 0.88 16.42
C ARG A 208 -17.72 1.67 16.83
N TYR A 209 -16.57 1.09 16.59
CA TYR A 209 -15.26 1.66 16.94
C TYR A 209 -14.46 1.95 15.69
N TYR A 210 -13.70 3.03 15.71
CA TYR A 210 -12.58 3.23 14.78
C TYR A 210 -11.39 3.92 15.46
N GLN A 211 -10.23 3.81 14.83
CA GLN A 211 -9.04 4.55 15.20
C GLN A 211 -8.12 4.70 13.99
N ILE A 212 -7.56 5.88 13.77
CA ILE A 212 -6.43 6.04 12.85
C ILE A 212 -5.16 5.94 13.70
N THR A 213 -4.50 4.78 13.65
CA THR A 213 -3.49 4.41 14.63
C THR A 213 -2.19 3.92 14.00
N LYS A 214 -1.10 4.05 14.77
CA LYS A 214 0.19 3.45 14.45
C LYS A 214 0.19 1.96 14.76
N CYS A 215 0.79 1.21 13.83
CA CYS A 215 1.07 -0.22 13.96
C CYS A 215 2.56 -0.46 13.74
N PHE A 216 3.09 -1.50 14.37
CA PHE A 216 4.53 -1.78 14.41
C PHE A 216 4.77 -3.26 14.06
N ARG A 217 5.66 -3.53 13.11
CA ARG A 217 6.05 -4.89 12.73
C ARG A 217 7.53 -4.96 12.46
N ASP A 218 8.25 -5.83 13.18
CA ASP A 218 9.66 -6.10 12.94
C ASP A 218 9.80 -7.23 11.92
N GLU A 219 9.78 -6.88 10.67
CA GLU A 219 9.86 -7.79 9.52
C GLU A 219 10.78 -7.23 8.44
N ASP A 220 11.13 -8.06 7.46
CA ASP A 220 11.94 -7.62 6.33
C ASP A 220 11.21 -6.57 5.50
N LEU A 221 11.84 -5.40 5.35
CA LEU A 221 11.24 -4.25 4.70
C LEU A 221 11.39 -4.33 3.17
N ARG A 222 10.30 -4.04 2.48
CA ARG A 222 10.22 -3.88 1.03
C ARG A 222 9.83 -2.44 0.69
N ALA A 223 9.72 -2.12 -0.59
CA ALA A 223 9.34 -0.77 -1.05
C ALA A 223 7.96 -0.29 -0.53
N ASP A 224 7.06 -1.22 -0.25
CA ASP A 224 5.69 -1.02 0.22
C ASP A 224 5.50 -1.27 1.73
N ARG A 225 6.59 -1.48 2.49
CA ARG A 225 6.54 -1.80 3.92
C ARG A 225 7.39 -0.84 4.74
N GLN A 226 6.90 -0.54 5.95
CA GLN A 226 7.58 0.25 6.98
C GLN A 226 7.50 -0.48 8.32
N PRO A 227 8.52 -0.35 9.21
CA PRO A 227 8.46 -0.96 10.53
C PRO A 227 7.39 -0.32 11.42
N GLU A 228 7.04 0.92 11.14
CA GLU A 228 5.89 1.62 11.69
C GLU A 228 5.04 2.20 10.55
N PHE A 229 3.75 1.94 10.57
CA PHE A 229 2.80 2.38 9.55
C PHE A 229 1.47 2.76 10.19
N THR A 230 0.56 3.30 9.40
CA THR A 230 -0.73 3.77 9.93
C THR A 230 -1.88 2.98 9.34
N GLN A 231 -2.76 2.50 10.20
CA GLN A 231 -4.03 1.87 9.80
C GLN A 231 -5.22 2.76 10.15
N ILE A 232 -6.25 2.70 9.31
CA ILE A 232 -7.63 3.03 9.68
C ILE A 232 -8.22 1.72 10.16
N ASP A 233 -8.36 1.57 11.46
CA ASP A 233 -8.82 0.35 12.10
C ASP A 233 -10.25 0.51 12.58
N CYS A 234 -11.12 -0.45 12.26
CA CYS A 234 -12.55 -0.39 12.57
C CYS A 234 -13.05 -1.74 13.08
N GLU A 235 -14.04 -1.68 13.99
CA GLU A 235 -14.76 -2.86 14.47
C GLU A 235 -16.22 -2.52 14.71
N THR A 236 -17.11 -3.49 14.46
CA THR A 236 -18.57 -3.34 14.60
C THR A 236 -19.19 -4.55 15.27
N SER A 237 -20.24 -4.34 16.05
CA SER A 237 -21.07 -5.39 16.62
C SER A 237 -22.38 -5.57 15.83
N PHE A 238 -22.94 -6.78 15.86
CA PHE A 238 -24.26 -7.13 15.33
C PHE A 238 -24.46 -6.94 13.83
N LEU A 239 -23.40 -6.76 13.07
CA LEU A 239 -23.44 -6.67 11.62
C LEU A 239 -22.97 -7.97 10.97
N SER A 240 -23.60 -8.31 9.85
CA SER A 240 -23.17 -9.39 8.97
C SER A 240 -21.94 -8.99 8.17
N GLU A 241 -21.25 -9.98 7.60
CA GLU A 241 -20.13 -9.76 6.68
C GLU A 241 -20.50 -8.84 5.51
N LEU A 242 -21.72 -8.99 4.96
CA LEU A 242 -22.20 -8.17 3.87
C LEU A 242 -22.37 -6.70 4.29
N GLU A 243 -23.02 -6.45 5.42
CA GLU A 243 -23.24 -5.10 5.94
C GLU A 243 -21.92 -4.39 6.28
N ILE A 244 -20.94 -5.12 6.84
CA ILE A 244 -19.61 -4.57 7.09
C ILE A 244 -18.94 -4.16 5.77
N ARG A 245 -18.94 -5.03 4.76
CA ARG A 245 -18.38 -4.71 3.45
C ARG A 245 -19.07 -3.52 2.79
N GLU A 246 -20.39 -3.42 2.88
CA GLU A 246 -21.15 -2.31 2.30
C GLU A 246 -20.79 -0.96 2.94
N ILE A 247 -20.66 -0.89 4.26
CA ILE A 247 -20.25 0.34 4.97
C ILE A 247 -18.88 0.80 4.48
N PHE A 248 -17.91 -0.09 4.42
CA PHE A 248 -16.53 0.28 4.10
C PHE A 248 -16.29 0.47 2.60
N GLU A 249 -17.07 -0.18 1.74
CA GLU A 249 -17.14 0.15 0.31
C GLU A 249 -17.61 1.60 0.13
N ASN A 250 -18.69 1.99 0.79
CA ASN A 250 -19.21 3.36 0.73
C ASN A 250 -18.21 4.38 1.30
N MET A 251 -17.46 4.03 2.35
CA MET A 251 -16.38 4.88 2.89
C MET A 251 -15.30 5.15 1.84
N ILE A 252 -14.79 4.12 1.18
CA ILE A 252 -13.73 4.27 0.17
C ILE A 252 -14.26 5.04 -1.04
N ARG A 253 -15.48 4.76 -1.49
CA ARG A 253 -16.13 5.52 -2.58
C ARG A 253 -16.26 7.01 -2.22
N HIS A 254 -16.70 7.32 -1.00
CA HIS A 254 -16.79 8.70 -0.50
C HIS A 254 -15.44 9.40 -0.50
N VAL A 255 -14.40 8.75 0.02
CA VAL A 255 -13.04 9.32 0.07
C VAL A 255 -12.52 9.64 -1.33
N PHE A 256 -12.64 8.70 -2.28
CA PHE A 256 -12.20 8.93 -3.65
C PHE A 256 -12.98 10.06 -4.33
N LYS A 257 -14.30 10.11 -4.11
CA LYS A 257 -15.15 11.17 -4.65
C LYS A 257 -14.76 12.55 -4.12
N VAL A 258 -14.65 12.69 -2.81
CA VAL A 258 -14.43 14.02 -2.18
C VAL A 258 -12.97 14.49 -2.33
N VAL A 259 -12.01 13.58 -2.31
CA VAL A 259 -10.58 13.96 -2.33
C VAL A 259 -10.05 14.16 -3.75
N GLN A 260 -10.51 13.36 -4.73
CA GLN A 260 -9.99 13.36 -6.10
C GLN A 260 -11.05 13.55 -7.18
N ASP A 261 -12.34 13.69 -6.82
CA ASP A 261 -13.48 13.71 -7.73
C ASP A 261 -13.55 12.45 -8.63
N VAL A 262 -13.23 11.29 -8.06
CA VAL A 262 -13.27 10.00 -8.75
C VAL A 262 -14.50 9.22 -8.30
N ASP A 263 -15.33 8.82 -9.25
CA ASP A 263 -16.46 7.91 -9.02
C ASP A 263 -16.01 6.45 -9.19
N LEU A 264 -15.90 5.73 -8.07
CA LEU A 264 -15.69 4.29 -8.10
C LEU A 264 -17.00 3.55 -8.39
N PRO A 265 -16.96 2.34 -9.00
CA PRO A 265 -18.17 1.57 -9.29
C PRO A 265 -18.97 1.27 -8.02
N SER A 266 -20.23 0.88 -8.17
CA SER A 266 -21.11 0.42 -7.10
C SER A 266 -22.08 -0.62 -7.64
N PRO A 267 -22.18 -1.80 -7.00
CA PRO A 267 -21.29 -2.33 -5.97
C PRO A 267 -19.91 -2.73 -6.54
N PHE A 268 -18.92 -2.93 -5.67
CA PHE A 268 -17.65 -3.53 -6.09
C PHE A 268 -17.88 -4.99 -6.48
N PRO A 269 -17.23 -5.50 -7.54
CA PRO A 269 -17.23 -6.92 -7.86
C PRO A 269 -16.77 -7.75 -6.65
N ILE A 270 -17.34 -8.93 -6.52
CA ILE A 270 -16.98 -9.90 -5.48
C ILE A 270 -16.39 -11.13 -6.15
N MET A 271 -15.29 -11.62 -5.63
CA MET A 271 -14.60 -12.82 -6.10
C MET A 271 -14.19 -13.67 -4.90
N THR A 272 -14.36 -15.00 -4.96
CA THR A 272 -13.83 -15.87 -3.92
C THR A 272 -12.32 -15.97 -4.03
N TRP A 273 -11.63 -16.23 -2.92
CA TRP A 273 -10.19 -16.49 -2.91
C TRP A 273 -9.82 -17.61 -3.90
N THR A 274 -10.58 -18.71 -3.89
CA THR A 274 -10.35 -19.83 -4.82
C THR A 274 -10.44 -19.40 -6.29
N GLU A 275 -11.42 -18.56 -6.62
CA GLU A 275 -11.57 -18.03 -7.97
C GLU A 275 -10.41 -17.10 -8.35
N ALA A 276 -10.00 -16.20 -7.46
CA ALA A 276 -8.89 -15.29 -7.66
C ALA A 276 -7.57 -16.05 -7.91
N MET A 277 -7.29 -17.06 -7.10
CA MET A 277 -6.10 -17.91 -7.26
C MET A 277 -6.14 -18.72 -8.54
N ARG A 278 -7.33 -19.25 -8.91
CA ARG A 278 -7.50 -20.03 -10.14
C ARG A 278 -7.29 -19.18 -11.39
N ARG A 279 -7.88 -17.96 -11.44
CA ARG A 279 -7.90 -17.11 -12.65
C ARG A 279 -6.67 -16.23 -12.78
N TYR A 280 -6.08 -15.81 -11.68
CA TYR A 280 -5.04 -14.78 -11.66
C TYR A 280 -3.77 -15.18 -10.93
N GLY A 281 -3.80 -16.27 -10.16
CA GLY A 281 -2.69 -16.70 -9.32
C GLY A 281 -2.38 -15.73 -8.17
N SER A 282 -3.36 -14.93 -7.73
CA SER A 282 -3.19 -13.94 -6.67
C SER A 282 -4.49 -13.68 -5.96
N ASP A 283 -4.44 -13.51 -4.64
CA ASP A 283 -5.55 -13.07 -3.80
C ASP A 283 -5.85 -11.56 -3.91
N LYS A 284 -5.00 -10.84 -4.61
CA LYS A 284 -5.12 -9.40 -4.91
C LYS A 284 -4.88 -9.10 -6.38
N PRO A 285 -5.74 -9.61 -7.28
CA PRO A 285 -5.53 -9.46 -8.71
C PRO A 285 -5.68 -8.00 -9.18
N ASP A 286 -4.77 -7.58 -10.06
CA ASP A 286 -4.94 -6.32 -10.78
C ASP A 286 -5.91 -6.52 -11.95
N LEU A 287 -7.15 -6.11 -11.76
CA LEU A 287 -8.21 -6.24 -12.77
C LEU A 287 -8.09 -5.23 -13.92
N ARG A 288 -7.11 -4.33 -13.89
CA ARG A 288 -6.80 -3.50 -15.05
C ARG A 288 -6.14 -4.31 -16.15
N VAL A 289 -5.44 -5.39 -15.80
CA VAL A 289 -4.78 -6.27 -16.75
C VAL A 289 -5.76 -7.34 -17.21
N ASN A 290 -6.12 -7.31 -18.49
CA ASN A 290 -7.08 -8.23 -19.10
C ASN A 290 -6.38 -9.51 -19.61
N LEU A 291 -5.73 -10.22 -18.71
CA LEU A 291 -5.10 -11.53 -18.96
C LEU A 291 -5.52 -12.49 -17.84
N GLU A 292 -5.94 -13.69 -18.18
CA GLU A 292 -6.38 -14.70 -17.21
C GLU A 292 -5.67 -16.02 -17.45
N PHE A 293 -5.55 -16.82 -16.42
CA PHE A 293 -5.07 -18.20 -16.52
C PHE A 293 -6.13 -19.08 -17.15
N THR A 294 -5.67 -19.98 -18.02
CA THR A 294 -6.45 -21.12 -18.48
C THR A 294 -5.84 -22.38 -17.88
N ASP A 295 -6.61 -23.12 -17.09
CA ASP A 295 -6.15 -24.39 -16.50
C ASP A 295 -6.06 -25.47 -17.58
N MET A 296 -4.91 -26.10 -17.67
CA MET A 296 -4.59 -27.14 -18.64
C MET A 296 -4.15 -28.45 -17.97
N THR A 297 -4.27 -28.54 -16.64
CA THR A 297 -3.76 -29.68 -15.86
C THR A 297 -4.30 -31.01 -16.34
N ASP A 298 -5.61 -31.11 -16.59
CA ASP A 298 -6.25 -32.35 -17.07
C ASP A 298 -5.81 -32.76 -18.47
N VAL A 299 -5.54 -31.76 -19.34
CA VAL A 299 -5.15 -31.99 -20.75
C VAL A 299 -3.70 -32.41 -20.88
N MET A 300 -2.86 -32.05 -19.93
CA MET A 300 -1.40 -32.25 -20.01
C MET A 300 -0.91 -33.50 -19.28
N ARG A 301 -1.82 -34.39 -18.83
CA ARG A 301 -1.45 -35.60 -18.07
C ARG A 301 -0.72 -36.66 -18.90
N ASP A 302 -1.09 -36.81 -20.14
CA ASP A 302 -0.65 -37.87 -21.06
C ASP A 302 0.20 -37.36 -22.23
N VAL A 303 0.74 -36.16 -22.14
CA VAL A 303 1.63 -35.62 -23.15
C VAL A 303 3.08 -36.11 -22.96
N ASP A 304 3.86 -36.14 -24.04
CA ASP A 304 5.27 -36.56 -24.01
C ASP A 304 6.21 -35.52 -23.41
N PHE A 305 5.74 -34.29 -23.24
CA PHE A 305 6.52 -33.24 -22.58
C PHE A 305 6.55 -33.44 -21.06
N LYS A 306 7.63 -34.06 -20.60
CA LYS A 306 7.79 -34.56 -19.21
C LYS A 306 7.50 -33.53 -18.13
N VAL A 307 7.86 -32.26 -18.37
CA VAL A 307 7.62 -31.18 -17.38
C VAL A 307 6.12 -30.97 -17.15
N PHE A 308 5.32 -30.98 -18.22
CA PHE A 308 3.87 -30.80 -18.10
C PHE A 308 3.21 -32.05 -17.53
N ALA A 309 3.57 -33.22 -18.04
CA ALA A 309 3.01 -34.48 -17.53
C ALA A 309 3.28 -34.70 -16.03
N ALA A 310 4.50 -34.39 -15.58
CA ALA A 310 4.87 -34.47 -14.16
C ALA A 310 4.07 -33.50 -13.29
N ALA A 311 3.97 -32.23 -13.68
CA ALA A 311 3.17 -31.24 -12.95
C ALA A 311 1.66 -31.56 -12.99
N ALA A 312 1.16 -32.11 -14.10
CA ALA A 312 -0.25 -32.46 -14.25
C ALA A 312 -0.67 -33.66 -13.42
N THR A 313 0.27 -34.54 -12.99
CA THR A 313 0.00 -35.75 -12.22
C THR A 313 0.39 -35.63 -10.74
N ALA A 314 1.28 -34.71 -10.40
CA ALA A 314 1.73 -34.54 -9.02
C ALA A 314 0.68 -33.80 -8.15
N PRO A 315 0.38 -34.33 -6.95
CA PRO A 315 -0.52 -33.64 -6.02
C PRO A 315 -0.03 -32.22 -5.68
N GLY A 316 -0.94 -31.27 -5.59
CA GLY A 316 -0.62 -29.87 -5.27
C GLY A 316 0.16 -29.14 -6.35
N SER A 317 0.19 -29.67 -7.57
CA SER A 317 0.79 -29.07 -8.74
C SER A 317 -0.27 -28.77 -9.81
N ARG A 318 0.03 -27.83 -10.71
CA ARG A 318 -0.88 -27.48 -11.82
C ARG A 318 -0.12 -27.08 -13.08
N VAL A 319 -0.81 -27.14 -14.20
CA VAL A 319 -0.36 -26.58 -15.48
C VAL A 319 -1.34 -25.53 -15.93
N VAL A 320 -0.85 -24.29 -16.14
CA VAL A 320 -1.67 -23.20 -16.65
C VAL A 320 -1.11 -22.63 -17.95
N ALA A 321 -2.00 -22.15 -18.78
CA ALA A 321 -1.68 -21.35 -19.96
C ALA A 321 -2.08 -19.91 -19.75
N LEU A 322 -1.22 -18.97 -20.14
CA LEU A 322 -1.47 -17.52 -20.17
C LEU A 322 -1.40 -17.06 -21.62
N ARG A 323 -2.55 -16.83 -22.24
CA ARG A 323 -2.64 -16.26 -23.57
C ARG A 323 -2.34 -14.76 -23.52
N VAL A 324 -1.47 -14.29 -24.39
CA VAL A 324 -1.17 -12.87 -24.59
C VAL A 324 -1.50 -12.49 -26.03
N PRO A 325 -2.62 -11.77 -26.25
CA PRO A 325 -3.02 -11.30 -27.59
C PRO A 325 -1.95 -10.48 -28.28
N GLY A 326 -1.68 -10.80 -29.56
CA GLY A 326 -0.65 -10.12 -30.37
C GLY A 326 0.79 -10.39 -29.95
N GLY A 327 1.03 -11.25 -28.97
CA GLY A 327 2.35 -11.46 -28.37
C GLY A 327 3.33 -12.26 -29.22
N ALA A 328 2.92 -12.82 -30.37
CA ALA A 328 3.84 -13.49 -31.30
C ALA A 328 4.92 -12.54 -31.86
N GLU A 329 4.66 -11.23 -31.83
CA GLU A 329 5.64 -10.20 -32.23
C GLU A 329 6.78 -10.03 -31.23
N MET A 330 6.65 -10.50 -29.99
CA MET A 330 7.68 -10.39 -28.96
C MET A 330 8.99 -11.02 -29.46
N SER A 331 10.07 -10.28 -29.29
CA SER A 331 11.41 -10.74 -29.62
C SER A 331 11.86 -11.85 -28.67
N ARG A 332 12.85 -12.63 -29.10
CA ARG A 332 13.45 -13.65 -28.25
C ARG A 332 14.05 -13.04 -26.97
N SER A 333 14.68 -11.89 -27.08
CA SER A 333 15.27 -11.18 -25.94
C SER A 333 14.23 -10.79 -24.89
N GLU A 334 13.02 -10.36 -25.28
CA GLU A 334 11.93 -10.05 -24.36
C GLU A 334 11.43 -11.32 -23.66
N ILE A 335 11.28 -12.43 -24.41
CA ILE A 335 10.85 -13.71 -23.84
C ILE A 335 11.92 -14.26 -22.88
N ASP A 336 13.20 -14.13 -23.21
CA ASP A 336 14.30 -14.53 -22.34
C ASP A 336 14.33 -13.67 -21.06
N ALA A 337 14.02 -12.37 -21.15
CA ALA A 337 13.86 -11.51 -19.97
C ALA A 337 12.67 -11.93 -19.09
N TYR A 338 11.54 -12.34 -19.66
CA TYR A 338 10.42 -12.89 -18.91
C TYR A 338 10.77 -14.24 -18.26
N THR A 339 11.57 -15.06 -18.92
CA THR A 339 12.06 -16.32 -18.34
C THR A 339 12.92 -16.08 -17.09
N GLN A 340 13.82 -15.09 -17.14
CA GLN A 340 14.61 -14.68 -15.97
C GLN A 340 13.70 -14.12 -14.87
N PHE A 341 12.71 -13.32 -15.24
CA PHE A 341 11.78 -12.72 -14.29
C PHE A 341 10.97 -13.77 -13.52
N VAL A 342 10.39 -14.76 -14.18
CA VAL A 342 9.64 -15.82 -13.49
C VAL A 342 10.54 -16.69 -12.60
N GLY A 343 11.81 -16.78 -12.92
CA GLY A 343 12.83 -17.46 -12.09
C GLY A 343 12.96 -16.88 -10.70
N ILE A 344 12.71 -15.58 -10.50
CA ILE A 344 12.70 -14.91 -9.19
C ILE A 344 11.66 -15.54 -8.24
N TYR A 345 10.57 -16.07 -8.82
CA TYR A 345 9.47 -16.71 -8.10
C TYR A 345 9.61 -18.23 -8.00
N GLY A 346 10.78 -18.78 -8.36
CA GLY A 346 11.08 -20.20 -8.27
C GLY A 346 10.71 -21.03 -9.49
N ALA A 347 10.21 -20.44 -10.56
CA ALA A 347 9.96 -21.16 -11.81
C ALA A 347 11.28 -21.56 -12.48
N LYS A 348 11.38 -22.84 -12.91
CA LYS A 348 12.60 -23.38 -13.52
C LYS A 348 12.76 -23.01 -15.00
N GLY A 349 11.74 -22.44 -15.61
CA GLY A 349 11.71 -21.99 -16.99
C GLY A 349 10.35 -21.43 -17.35
N LEU A 350 10.23 -20.91 -18.58
CA LEU A 350 9.01 -20.36 -19.14
C LEU A 350 8.79 -20.95 -20.53
N ALA A 351 8.01 -22.02 -20.62
CA ALA A 351 7.62 -22.58 -21.89
C ALA A 351 6.61 -21.65 -22.60
N TYR A 352 6.66 -21.58 -23.90
CA TYR A 352 5.72 -20.79 -24.70
C TYR A 352 5.44 -21.39 -26.06
N ILE A 353 4.32 -21.01 -26.65
CA ILE A 353 3.93 -21.33 -28.02
C ILE A 353 3.50 -20.03 -28.71
N LYS A 354 4.12 -19.69 -29.84
CA LYS A 354 3.63 -18.65 -30.75
C LYS A 354 2.58 -19.24 -31.68
N VAL A 355 1.45 -18.57 -31.81
CA VAL A 355 0.33 -18.97 -32.67
C VAL A 355 0.40 -18.15 -33.94
N ASN A 356 0.99 -18.72 -34.99
CA ASN A 356 1.15 -18.02 -36.28
C ASN A 356 -0.14 -18.14 -37.12
N GLU A 357 -0.74 -19.34 -37.19
CA GLU A 357 -1.94 -19.57 -37.97
C GLU A 357 -2.75 -20.76 -37.40
N VAL A 358 -3.84 -20.46 -36.69
CA VAL A 358 -4.69 -21.47 -36.00
C VAL A 358 -5.24 -22.50 -36.99
N ALA A 359 -5.64 -22.06 -38.20
CA ALA A 359 -6.24 -22.93 -39.21
C ALA A 359 -5.33 -24.06 -39.70
N LYS A 360 -4.01 -23.93 -39.52
CA LYS A 360 -3.03 -24.97 -39.87
C LYS A 360 -2.78 -26.00 -38.77
N GLY A 361 -3.50 -25.88 -37.66
CA GLY A 361 -3.31 -26.77 -36.51
C GLY A 361 -1.85 -26.76 -36.03
N ARG A 362 -1.23 -27.93 -35.86
CA ARG A 362 0.15 -28.10 -35.40
C ARG A 362 1.17 -27.27 -36.20
N ASP A 363 1.03 -27.23 -37.52
CA ASP A 363 1.97 -26.54 -38.42
C ASP A 363 1.88 -25.02 -38.31
N GLY A 364 0.81 -24.50 -37.78
CA GLY A 364 0.63 -23.09 -37.47
C GLY A 364 1.15 -22.66 -36.10
N LEU A 365 1.71 -23.57 -35.30
CA LEU A 365 2.21 -23.34 -33.96
C LEU A 365 3.75 -23.43 -33.93
N GLN A 366 4.39 -22.44 -33.39
CA GLN A 366 5.85 -22.34 -33.35
C GLN A 366 6.37 -22.45 -31.90
N SER A 367 6.95 -23.60 -31.57
CA SER A 367 7.67 -23.82 -30.32
C SER A 367 8.39 -25.17 -30.31
N PRO A 368 9.52 -25.31 -29.59
CA PRO A 368 10.18 -26.61 -29.39
C PRO A 368 9.32 -27.66 -28.72
N ILE A 369 8.32 -27.25 -27.90
CA ILE A 369 7.49 -28.18 -27.14
C ILE A 369 6.32 -28.77 -27.95
N VAL A 370 5.95 -28.15 -29.06
CA VAL A 370 4.80 -28.59 -29.91
C VAL A 370 4.93 -30.04 -30.35
N LYS A 371 6.14 -30.49 -30.67
CA LYS A 371 6.41 -31.88 -31.06
C LYS A 371 6.12 -32.90 -29.97
N ASN A 372 6.10 -32.50 -28.71
CA ASN A 372 5.87 -33.35 -27.54
C ASN A 372 4.45 -33.24 -27.01
N LEU A 373 3.56 -32.52 -27.69
CA LEU A 373 2.14 -32.40 -27.38
C LEU A 373 1.35 -33.09 -28.49
N HIS A 374 0.41 -33.98 -28.14
CA HIS A 374 -0.43 -34.64 -29.14
C HIS A 374 -1.50 -33.67 -29.69
N ASP A 375 -2.09 -33.99 -30.85
CA ASP A 375 -3.00 -33.09 -31.56
C ASP A 375 -4.25 -32.74 -30.76
N ALA A 376 -4.77 -33.67 -29.97
CA ALA A 376 -5.91 -33.41 -29.11
C ALA A 376 -5.59 -32.39 -28.01
N ALA A 377 -4.39 -32.44 -27.41
CA ALA A 377 -3.95 -31.46 -26.42
C ALA A 377 -3.76 -30.06 -27.06
N LEU A 378 -3.19 -29.98 -28.26
CA LEU A 378 -3.05 -28.73 -29.01
C LEU A 378 -4.40 -28.12 -29.38
N ALA A 379 -5.36 -28.96 -29.85
CA ALA A 379 -6.70 -28.50 -30.21
C ALA A 379 -7.45 -27.97 -28.96
N GLU A 380 -7.36 -28.67 -27.84
CA GLU A 380 -8.02 -28.26 -26.59
C GLU A 380 -7.33 -27.00 -26.00
N LEU A 381 -6.01 -26.86 -26.13
CA LEU A 381 -5.28 -25.66 -25.76
C LEU A 381 -5.81 -24.43 -26.50
N ILE A 382 -5.87 -24.49 -27.83
CA ILE A 382 -6.37 -23.38 -28.66
C ILE A 382 -7.82 -23.06 -28.31
N LYS A 383 -8.65 -24.07 -28.15
CA LYS A 383 -10.07 -23.92 -27.80
C LYS A 383 -10.26 -23.26 -26.43
N ARG A 384 -9.57 -23.74 -25.38
CA ARG A 384 -9.73 -23.21 -24.02
C ARG A 384 -9.15 -21.80 -23.86
N THR A 385 -8.00 -21.53 -24.45
CA THR A 385 -7.37 -20.21 -24.41
C THR A 385 -8.05 -19.20 -25.33
N GLY A 386 -8.80 -19.66 -26.32
CA GLY A 386 -9.36 -18.82 -27.38
C GLY A 386 -8.26 -18.11 -28.20
N ALA A 387 -7.08 -18.75 -28.30
CA ALA A 387 -5.95 -18.15 -29.00
C ALA A 387 -6.24 -17.92 -30.47
N GLN A 388 -5.71 -16.83 -31.01
CA GLN A 388 -5.87 -16.38 -32.39
C GLN A 388 -4.50 -16.22 -33.07
N ASP A 389 -4.53 -16.03 -34.36
CA ASP A 389 -3.33 -15.75 -35.15
C ASP A 389 -2.61 -14.51 -34.60
N GLY A 390 -1.31 -14.63 -34.38
CA GLY A 390 -0.48 -13.57 -33.81
C GLY A 390 -0.36 -13.59 -32.29
N ASP A 391 -1.00 -14.50 -31.59
CA ASP A 391 -0.90 -14.62 -30.13
C ASP A 391 0.35 -15.39 -29.67
N ILE A 392 0.74 -15.19 -28.43
CA ILE A 392 1.67 -16.07 -27.71
C ILE A 392 0.98 -16.65 -26.48
N ILE A 393 1.26 -17.91 -26.18
CA ILE A 393 0.78 -18.59 -24.99
C ILE A 393 1.99 -18.96 -24.13
N PHE A 394 2.07 -18.43 -22.93
CA PHE A 394 3.06 -18.82 -21.91
C PHE A 394 2.49 -19.91 -21.00
N PHE A 395 3.36 -20.73 -20.44
CA PHE A 395 2.94 -21.83 -19.55
C PHE A 395 3.66 -21.78 -18.21
N GLY A 396 2.90 -22.06 -17.14
CA GLY A 396 3.42 -22.43 -15.84
C GLY A 396 3.12 -23.89 -15.54
N ALA A 397 4.12 -24.65 -15.11
CA ALA A 397 3.98 -26.07 -14.77
C ALA A 397 4.93 -26.42 -13.62
N ASP A 398 4.40 -26.46 -12.41
CA ASP A 398 5.12 -26.75 -11.17
C ASP A 398 4.11 -26.94 -10.02
N ARG A 399 4.57 -26.90 -8.76
CA ARG A 399 3.70 -26.73 -7.58
C ARG A 399 2.80 -25.51 -7.76
N GLU A 400 1.56 -25.62 -7.32
CA GLU A 400 0.55 -24.58 -7.50
C GLU A 400 1.04 -23.20 -7.02
N LYS A 401 1.69 -23.14 -5.85
CA LYS A 401 2.26 -21.88 -5.33
C LYS A 401 3.26 -21.25 -6.30
N VAL A 402 4.19 -22.02 -6.84
CA VAL A 402 5.22 -21.51 -7.77
C VAL A 402 4.56 -21.00 -9.07
N VAL A 403 3.60 -21.75 -9.61
CA VAL A 403 2.86 -21.37 -10.81
C VAL A 403 2.09 -20.08 -10.59
N ASN A 404 1.36 -19.99 -9.47
CA ASN A 404 0.57 -18.82 -9.13
C ASN A 404 1.44 -17.58 -8.96
N ASP A 405 2.51 -17.67 -8.17
CA ASP A 405 3.43 -16.55 -7.93
C ASP A 405 4.13 -16.10 -9.22
N ALA A 406 4.67 -17.04 -10.00
CA ALA A 406 5.44 -16.75 -11.21
C ALA A 406 4.59 -16.21 -12.37
N ILE A 407 3.52 -16.93 -12.72
CA ILE A 407 2.67 -16.55 -13.87
C ILE A 407 1.75 -15.40 -13.50
N GLY A 408 1.31 -15.30 -12.23
CA GLY A 408 0.57 -14.15 -11.72
C GLY A 408 1.38 -12.85 -11.80
N ALA A 409 2.66 -12.89 -11.40
CA ALA A 409 3.56 -11.75 -11.56
C ALA A 409 3.85 -11.44 -13.04
N LEU A 410 4.07 -12.48 -13.87
CA LEU A 410 4.29 -12.32 -15.31
C LEU A 410 3.11 -11.64 -15.99
N ARG A 411 1.89 -12.04 -15.67
CA ARG A 411 0.64 -11.45 -16.14
C ARG A 411 0.64 -9.94 -15.94
N VAL A 412 0.93 -9.48 -14.72
CA VAL A 412 0.95 -8.07 -14.36
C VAL A 412 2.09 -7.34 -15.08
N LYS A 413 3.27 -7.94 -15.13
CA LYS A 413 4.44 -7.37 -15.82
C LYS A 413 4.19 -7.16 -17.30
N ILE A 414 3.60 -8.13 -17.99
CA ILE A 414 3.25 -8.02 -19.42
C ILE A 414 2.19 -6.93 -19.62
N GLY A 415 1.13 -6.94 -18.78
CA GLY A 415 0.04 -5.97 -18.89
C GLY A 415 0.52 -4.52 -18.78
N HIS A 416 1.42 -4.23 -17.86
CA HIS A 416 1.96 -2.88 -17.64
C HIS A 416 3.24 -2.56 -18.43
N SER A 417 3.73 -3.48 -19.27
CA SER A 417 4.84 -3.23 -20.19
C SER A 417 4.46 -2.24 -21.30
N GLU A 418 5.46 -1.73 -22.03
CA GLU A 418 5.19 -0.89 -23.20
C GLU A 418 4.36 -1.65 -24.25
N PHE A 419 4.63 -2.94 -24.43
CA PHE A 419 3.82 -3.81 -25.28
C PHE A 419 2.37 -3.86 -24.79
N GLY A 420 2.14 -4.12 -23.49
CA GLY A 420 0.81 -4.21 -22.91
C GLY A 420 0.03 -2.90 -23.00
N LYS A 421 0.68 -1.77 -22.78
CA LYS A 421 0.06 -0.43 -22.93
C LYS A 421 -0.32 -0.17 -24.40
N LYS A 422 0.57 -0.47 -25.34
CA LYS A 422 0.34 -0.28 -26.77
C LYS A 422 -0.80 -1.15 -27.31
N THR A 423 -0.92 -2.38 -26.82
CA THR A 423 -1.92 -3.35 -27.27
C THR A 423 -3.22 -3.31 -26.46
N GLY A 424 -3.31 -2.44 -25.43
CA GLY A 424 -4.50 -2.29 -24.61
C GLY A 424 -4.76 -3.47 -23.65
N LEU A 425 -3.72 -4.22 -23.28
CA LEU A 425 -3.81 -5.31 -22.31
C LEU A 425 -4.03 -4.80 -20.87
N ALA A 426 -3.65 -3.56 -20.60
CA ALA A 426 -3.98 -2.87 -19.36
C ALA A 426 -4.83 -1.65 -19.64
N ILE A 427 -5.90 -1.49 -18.86
CA ILE A 427 -6.80 -0.33 -18.92
C ILE A 427 -6.45 0.67 -17.81
N ALA A 428 -6.70 1.94 -18.06
CA ALA A 428 -6.52 2.99 -17.06
C ALA A 428 -7.66 3.00 -16.03
N GLY A 429 -7.44 3.73 -14.94
CA GLY A 429 -8.45 3.98 -13.91
C GLY A 429 -8.37 3.04 -12.72
N TRP A 430 -9.44 3.01 -11.94
CA TRP A 430 -9.53 2.29 -10.68
C TRP A 430 -10.43 1.06 -10.82
N LYS A 431 -9.94 -0.10 -10.43
CA LYS A 431 -10.64 -1.38 -10.49
C LYS A 431 -10.67 -2.04 -9.10
N PRO A 432 -11.60 -1.60 -8.24
CA PRO A 432 -11.79 -2.22 -6.93
C PRO A 432 -12.50 -3.56 -7.05
N LEU A 433 -12.24 -4.45 -6.10
CA LEU A 433 -13.01 -5.68 -5.88
C LEU A 433 -12.92 -6.10 -4.41
N TRP A 434 -13.87 -6.94 -4.01
CA TRP A 434 -13.78 -7.72 -2.79
C TRP A 434 -13.29 -9.13 -3.10
N VAL A 435 -12.28 -9.59 -2.40
CA VAL A 435 -11.90 -11.00 -2.34
C VAL A 435 -12.42 -11.56 -1.03
N VAL A 436 -13.15 -12.66 -1.10
CA VAL A 436 -13.85 -13.25 0.05
C VAL A 436 -13.57 -14.73 0.16
N ASP A 437 -14.03 -15.36 1.23
CA ASP A 437 -13.94 -16.80 1.41
C ASP A 437 -12.49 -17.32 1.39
N PHE A 438 -11.64 -16.69 2.21
CA PHE A 438 -10.27 -17.13 2.38
C PHE A 438 -10.20 -18.48 3.11
N PRO A 439 -9.16 -19.29 2.88
CA PRO A 439 -8.91 -20.44 3.75
C PRO A 439 -8.71 -19.98 5.21
N MET A 440 -9.18 -20.80 6.16
CA MET A 440 -8.96 -20.55 7.60
C MET A 440 -7.48 -20.67 7.96
N PHE A 441 -6.80 -21.64 7.34
CA PHE A 441 -5.48 -22.08 7.71
C PHE A 441 -4.58 -22.24 6.49
N GLU A 442 -3.29 -22.02 6.71
CA GLU A 442 -2.22 -22.39 5.80
C GLU A 442 -1.39 -23.50 6.44
N TYR A 443 -0.96 -24.48 5.65
CA TYR A 443 -0.11 -25.54 6.16
C TYR A 443 1.34 -25.16 6.01
N ASP A 444 2.05 -25.08 7.13
CA ASP A 444 3.49 -24.86 7.17
C ASP A 444 4.21 -26.22 7.03
N GLU A 445 4.88 -26.42 5.89
CA GLU A 445 5.61 -27.65 5.61
C GLU A 445 6.85 -27.81 6.50
N GLU A 446 7.48 -26.70 6.94
CA GLU A 446 8.68 -26.73 7.79
C GLU A 446 8.33 -27.13 9.23
N ASP A 447 7.30 -26.50 9.77
CA ASP A 447 6.82 -26.76 11.13
C ASP A 447 5.86 -27.97 11.21
N GLY A 448 5.38 -28.50 10.09
CA GLY A 448 4.47 -29.62 10.03
C GLY A 448 3.12 -29.38 10.73
N ARG A 449 2.62 -28.16 10.69
CA ARG A 449 1.38 -27.73 11.36
C ARG A 449 0.61 -26.69 10.54
N TYR A 450 -0.66 -26.52 10.88
CA TYR A 450 -1.45 -25.41 10.39
C TYR A 450 -1.13 -24.12 11.15
N THR A 451 -1.11 -23.01 10.42
CA THR A 451 -1.08 -21.64 10.94
C THR A 451 -2.36 -20.91 10.52
N ALA A 452 -2.79 -19.91 11.27
CA ALA A 452 -3.94 -19.11 10.88
C ALA A 452 -3.59 -18.25 9.65
N ALA A 453 -4.43 -18.30 8.60
CA ALA A 453 -4.21 -17.49 7.40
C ALA A 453 -4.32 -15.99 7.68
N HIS A 454 -5.20 -15.59 8.60
CA HIS A 454 -5.34 -14.21 9.07
C HIS A 454 -4.91 -14.10 10.55
N HIS A 455 -5.81 -14.42 11.48
CA HIS A 455 -5.53 -14.49 12.91
C HIS A 455 -6.42 -15.54 13.59
N PRO A 456 -6.04 -16.04 14.79
CA PRO A 456 -6.74 -17.15 15.45
C PRO A 456 -8.21 -16.89 15.79
N PHE A 457 -8.63 -15.63 15.86
CA PHE A 457 -10.00 -15.22 16.20
C PHE A 457 -10.91 -15.01 14.98
N THR A 458 -10.47 -15.37 13.78
CA THR A 458 -11.29 -15.31 12.57
C THR A 458 -12.34 -16.40 12.59
N SER A 459 -13.62 -16.05 12.34
CA SER A 459 -14.73 -16.98 12.32
C SER A 459 -14.72 -17.86 11.06
N PRO A 460 -14.96 -19.16 11.17
CA PRO A 460 -15.23 -20.02 10.02
C PRO A 460 -16.54 -19.62 9.35
N LYS A 461 -16.69 -19.97 8.07
CA LYS A 461 -17.97 -19.88 7.36
C LYS A 461 -19.01 -20.80 8.02
N ASP A 462 -20.28 -20.46 7.84
CA ASP A 462 -21.39 -21.27 8.34
C ASP A 462 -21.33 -22.67 7.72
N GLY A 463 -21.40 -23.69 8.58
CA GLY A 463 -21.27 -25.09 8.16
C GLY A 463 -19.83 -25.59 7.99
N HIS A 464 -18.80 -24.76 8.19
CA HIS A 464 -17.41 -25.19 8.14
C HIS A 464 -16.79 -25.50 9.52
N GLU A 465 -17.55 -25.37 10.58
CA GLU A 465 -17.09 -25.64 11.97
C GLU A 465 -16.64 -27.09 12.17
N ASP A 466 -17.25 -28.05 11.44
CA ASP A 466 -16.89 -29.47 11.53
C ASP A 466 -15.56 -29.79 10.80
N PHE A 467 -15.18 -28.99 9.81
CA PHE A 467 -13.90 -29.13 9.12
C PHE A 467 -12.71 -28.76 9.99
N LEU A 468 -12.91 -27.90 11.00
CA LEU A 468 -11.82 -27.46 11.89
C LEU A 468 -11.09 -28.63 12.56
N GLU A 469 -11.81 -29.71 12.87
CA GLU A 469 -11.25 -30.90 13.50
C GLU A 469 -11.07 -32.06 12.52
N SER A 470 -11.95 -32.23 11.53
CA SER A 470 -11.92 -33.34 10.60
C SER A 470 -10.93 -33.19 9.44
N ASP A 471 -10.87 -31.98 8.86
CA ASP A 471 -9.97 -31.64 7.75
C ASP A 471 -9.80 -30.10 7.66
N PRO A 472 -8.88 -29.50 8.43
CA PRO A 472 -8.68 -28.05 8.47
C PRO A 472 -8.42 -27.41 7.09
N SER A 473 -7.88 -28.17 6.13
CA SER A 473 -7.63 -27.66 4.77
C SER A 473 -8.90 -27.28 4.01
N LYS A 474 -10.06 -27.76 4.42
CA LYS A 474 -11.36 -27.47 3.82
C LYS A 474 -12.12 -26.35 4.50
N ALA A 475 -11.61 -25.83 5.62
CA ALA A 475 -12.26 -24.78 6.34
C ALA A 475 -12.00 -23.41 5.70
N PHE A 476 -13.07 -22.71 5.33
CA PHE A 476 -13.01 -21.34 4.84
C PHE A 476 -13.47 -20.36 5.91
N ALA A 477 -12.92 -19.15 5.87
CA ALA A 477 -13.16 -18.07 6.83
C ALA A 477 -14.22 -17.09 6.31
N LYS A 478 -14.92 -16.44 7.25
CA LYS A 478 -15.66 -15.19 7.01
C LYS A 478 -14.68 -14.02 6.96
N ALA A 479 -13.71 -14.09 6.03
CA ALA A 479 -12.70 -13.09 5.81
C ALA A 479 -12.89 -12.45 4.43
N TYR A 480 -12.53 -11.17 4.36
CA TYR A 480 -12.72 -10.34 3.17
C TYR A 480 -11.64 -9.29 3.06
N ASP A 481 -11.05 -9.17 1.88
CA ASP A 481 -10.08 -8.13 1.55
C ASP A 481 -10.64 -7.21 0.47
N MET A 482 -10.46 -5.91 0.66
CA MET A 482 -10.70 -4.92 -0.39
C MET A 482 -9.41 -4.75 -1.19
N VAL A 483 -9.50 -5.06 -2.46
CA VAL A 483 -8.38 -4.97 -3.40
C VAL A 483 -8.64 -3.84 -4.38
N LEU A 484 -7.62 -3.05 -4.66
CA LEU A 484 -7.67 -1.95 -5.62
C LEU A 484 -6.41 -2.00 -6.49
N ASN A 485 -6.59 -2.19 -7.80
CA ASN A 485 -5.48 -2.17 -8.76
C ASN A 485 -4.30 -3.09 -8.40
N GLY A 486 -4.58 -4.28 -7.90
CA GLY A 486 -3.55 -5.26 -7.50
C GLY A 486 -2.97 -5.07 -6.10
N TRP A 487 -3.53 -4.15 -5.32
CA TRP A 487 -3.14 -3.91 -3.93
C TRP A 487 -4.30 -4.22 -2.99
N GLU A 488 -4.06 -5.00 -1.97
CA GLU A 488 -4.94 -5.08 -0.81
C GLU A 488 -4.84 -3.77 -0.05
N ILE A 489 -5.92 -2.99 -0.06
CA ILE A 489 -5.98 -1.71 0.66
C ILE A 489 -6.60 -1.83 2.05
N GLY A 490 -7.31 -2.91 2.32
CA GLY A 490 -7.87 -3.22 3.62
C GLY A 490 -8.30 -4.66 3.70
N GLY A 491 -8.11 -5.27 4.85
CA GLY A 491 -8.51 -6.64 5.15
C GLY A 491 -9.26 -6.75 6.47
N GLY A 492 -10.21 -7.68 6.53
CA GLY A 492 -11.03 -7.89 7.69
C GLY A 492 -11.70 -9.24 7.77
N SER A 493 -12.41 -9.47 8.87
CA SER A 493 -13.17 -10.69 9.07
C SER A 493 -14.28 -10.50 10.10
N VAL A 494 -15.23 -11.41 10.12
CA VAL A 494 -16.07 -11.67 11.28
C VAL A 494 -15.26 -12.44 12.32
N ARG A 495 -15.45 -12.16 13.61
CA ARG A 495 -14.67 -12.77 14.69
C ARG A 495 -15.43 -13.91 15.33
N ILE A 496 -14.70 -14.85 15.91
CA ILE A 496 -15.28 -15.86 16.79
C ILE A 496 -15.73 -15.16 18.07
N HIS A 497 -16.98 -15.41 18.49
CA HIS A 497 -17.55 -14.93 19.75
C HIS A 497 -18.10 -16.04 20.63
N ARG A 498 -17.98 -17.32 20.15
CA ARG A 498 -18.42 -18.51 20.88
C ARG A 498 -17.22 -19.37 21.27
N GLU A 499 -17.10 -19.69 22.55
CA GLU A 499 -16.01 -20.47 23.12
C GLU A 499 -15.84 -21.87 22.47
N GLU A 500 -16.96 -22.51 22.07
CA GLU A 500 -16.91 -23.81 21.40
C GLU A 500 -16.12 -23.77 20.08
N VAL A 501 -16.36 -22.73 19.27
CA VAL A 501 -15.68 -22.56 17.97
C VAL A 501 -14.22 -22.19 18.18
N GLU A 502 -13.94 -21.31 19.14
CA GLU A 502 -12.60 -20.89 19.48
C GLU A 502 -11.73 -22.07 19.92
N SER A 503 -12.26 -22.93 20.79
CA SER A 503 -11.58 -24.15 21.24
C SER A 503 -11.23 -25.09 20.10
N LYS A 504 -12.11 -25.23 19.09
CA LYS A 504 -11.82 -26.03 17.89
C LYS A 504 -10.70 -25.42 17.05
N VAL A 505 -10.70 -24.11 16.87
CA VAL A 505 -9.65 -23.40 16.12
C VAL A 505 -8.29 -23.54 16.81
N PHE A 506 -8.21 -23.38 18.13
CA PHE A 506 -6.94 -23.54 18.86
C PHE A 506 -6.43 -24.98 18.78
N ARG A 507 -7.31 -26.00 18.81
CA ARG A 507 -6.90 -27.39 18.58
C ARG A 507 -6.35 -27.60 17.18
N ALA A 508 -7.00 -27.05 16.15
CA ALA A 508 -6.51 -27.13 14.78
C ALA A 508 -5.12 -26.50 14.61
N LEU A 509 -4.87 -25.41 15.32
CA LEU A 509 -3.58 -24.70 15.34
C LEU A 509 -2.53 -25.35 16.27
N LYS A 510 -2.92 -26.43 17.00
CA LYS A 510 -2.08 -27.07 18.02
C LYS A 510 -1.64 -26.11 19.15
N ILE A 511 -2.46 -25.12 19.47
CA ILE A 511 -2.26 -24.20 20.60
C ILE A 511 -2.89 -24.85 21.83
N GLY A 512 -2.07 -25.17 22.81
CA GLY A 512 -2.52 -25.74 24.08
C GLY A 512 -3.24 -24.71 24.96
N ALA A 513 -4.05 -25.21 25.92
CA ALA A 513 -4.83 -24.34 26.81
C ALA A 513 -3.96 -23.37 27.64
N GLU A 514 -2.78 -23.82 28.11
CA GLU A 514 -1.84 -22.97 28.86
C GLU A 514 -1.26 -21.87 27.96
N GLU A 515 -0.84 -22.21 26.73
CA GLU A 515 -0.31 -21.27 25.77
C GLU A 515 -1.37 -20.24 25.34
N ALA A 516 -2.60 -20.69 25.07
CA ALA A 516 -3.72 -19.80 24.75
C ALA A 516 -3.99 -18.83 25.91
N ARG A 517 -3.98 -19.33 27.13
CA ARG A 517 -4.18 -18.53 28.34
C ARG A 517 -3.06 -17.53 28.57
N GLU A 518 -1.82 -17.93 28.34
CA GLU A 518 -0.66 -17.05 28.46
C GLU A 518 -0.70 -15.91 27.44
N LYS A 519 -1.00 -16.21 26.19
CA LYS A 519 -1.01 -15.24 25.09
C LYS A 519 -2.26 -14.35 25.09
N PHE A 520 -3.44 -14.96 25.22
CA PHE A 520 -4.73 -14.33 24.94
C PHE A 520 -5.70 -14.33 26.15
N GLY A 521 -5.26 -14.75 27.34
CA GLY A 521 -6.13 -14.98 28.50
C GLY A 521 -7.06 -13.80 28.81
N PHE A 522 -6.59 -12.57 28.67
CA PHE A 522 -7.39 -11.37 28.92
C PHE A 522 -8.54 -11.20 27.90
N LEU A 523 -8.34 -11.58 26.63
CA LEU A 523 -9.41 -11.58 25.63
C LEU A 523 -10.35 -12.75 25.85
N LEU A 524 -9.81 -13.96 26.10
CA LEU A 524 -10.62 -15.17 26.39
C LEU A 524 -11.55 -14.95 27.59
N ASP A 525 -11.06 -14.30 28.65
CA ASP A 525 -11.88 -13.92 29.81
C ASP A 525 -12.96 -12.90 29.43
N ALA A 526 -12.62 -11.90 28.61
CA ALA A 526 -13.58 -10.90 28.16
C ALA A 526 -14.71 -11.52 27.32
N LEU A 527 -14.40 -12.45 26.42
CA LEU A 527 -15.39 -13.11 25.57
C LEU A 527 -16.45 -13.90 26.38
N GLN A 528 -16.13 -14.34 27.58
CA GLN A 528 -17.08 -15.03 28.49
C GLN A 528 -18.18 -14.12 29.06
N TYR A 529 -18.02 -12.79 28.99
CA TYR A 529 -19.02 -11.84 29.48
C TYR A 529 -20.11 -11.50 28.45
N GLY A 530 -20.50 -12.44 27.60
CA GLY A 530 -21.56 -12.24 26.62
C GLY A 530 -21.11 -11.42 25.41
N ALA A 531 -20.00 -11.81 24.82
CA ALA A 531 -19.49 -11.16 23.63
C ALA A 531 -20.53 -11.13 22.50
N PRO A 532 -20.79 -9.97 21.88
CA PRO A 532 -21.67 -9.87 20.74
C PRO A 532 -21.03 -10.52 19.50
N PRO A 533 -21.82 -10.95 18.51
CA PRO A 533 -21.28 -11.15 17.17
C PRO A 533 -20.61 -9.85 16.69
N HIS A 534 -19.36 -9.91 16.23
CA HIS A 534 -18.61 -8.72 15.83
C HIS A 534 -17.65 -9.03 14.69
N GLY A 535 -17.28 -8.00 13.98
CA GLY A 535 -16.36 -8.06 12.86
C GLY A 535 -15.88 -6.68 12.49
N GLY A 536 -14.80 -6.62 11.75
CA GLY A 536 -14.21 -5.34 11.39
C GLY A 536 -13.23 -5.46 10.23
N ILE A 537 -12.58 -4.35 9.95
CA ILE A 537 -11.61 -4.20 8.85
C ILE A 537 -10.54 -3.20 9.26
N ALA A 538 -9.34 -3.39 8.74
CA ALA A 538 -8.25 -2.44 8.86
C ALA A 538 -7.74 -2.04 7.48
N PHE A 539 -7.67 -0.74 7.20
CA PHE A 539 -7.13 -0.20 5.96
C PHE A 539 -5.72 0.35 6.18
N GLY A 540 -4.82 0.06 5.24
CA GLY A 540 -3.50 0.68 5.20
C GLY A 540 -3.57 2.12 4.68
N LEU A 541 -3.60 3.12 5.57
CA LEU A 541 -3.67 4.53 5.18
C LEU A 541 -2.52 4.93 4.28
N ASP A 542 -1.31 4.51 4.61
CA ASP A 542 -0.10 4.81 3.83
C ASP A 542 -0.23 4.26 2.39
N ARG A 543 -0.76 3.05 2.25
CA ARG A 543 -0.96 2.39 0.97
C ARG A 543 -2.02 3.09 0.10
N ILE A 544 -3.17 3.43 0.70
CA ILE A 544 -4.23 4.19 0.01
C ILE A 544 -3.69 5.52 -0.51
N VAL A 545 -2.97 6.27 0.33
CA VAL A 545 -2.41 7.57 -0.06
C VAL A 545 -1.32 7.42 -1.12
N THR A 546 -0.48 6.38 -1.05
CA THR A 546 0.52 6.08 -2.08
C THR A 546 -0.15 5.87 -3.44
N MET A 547 -1.22 5.08 -3.48
CA MET A 547 -1.96 4.83 -4.72
C MET A 547 -2.64 6.10 -5.25
N MET A 548 -3.30 6.88 -4.38
CA MET A 548 -3.99 8.11 -4.77
C MET A 548 -3.04 9.20 -5.27
N THR A 549 -1.82 9.26 -4.75
CA THR A 549 -0.79 10.23 -5.19
C THR A 549 -0.02 9.77 -6.42
N GLY A 550 -0.08 8.48 -6.77
CA GLY A 550 0.78 7.87 -7.79
C GLY A 550 2.25 7.81 -7.38
N ALA A 551 2.55 7.90 -6.08
CA ALA A 551 3.92 7.83 -5.58
C ALA A 551 4.52 6.43 -5.81
N GLU A 552 5.81 6.37 -6.10
CA GLU A 552 6.53 5.12 -6.35
C GLU A 552 6.88 4.38 -5.05
N SER A 553 6.92 5.10 -3.94
CA SER A 553 7.29 4.57 -2.63
C SER A 553 6.35 5.08 -1.54
N ILE A 554 6.01 4.20 -0.60
CA ILE A 554 5.27 4.53 0.62
C ILE A 554 5.99 5.64 1.45
N ARG A 555 7.31 5.77 1.30
CA ARG A 555 8.12 6.80 1.96
C ARG A 555 7.82 8.22 1.47
N ASP A 556 7.19 8.36 0.31
CA ASP A 556 6.80 9.65 -0.25
C ASP A 556 5.49 10.21 0.32
N VAL A 557 4.77 9.41 1.08
CA VAL A 557 3.50 9.79 1.72
C VAL A 557 3.55 9.76 3.25
N ILE A 558 4.73 9.50 3.82
CA ILE A 558 5.02 9.53 5.26
C ILE A 558 6.00 10.66 5.55
N ALA A 559 5.71 11.51 6.53
CA ALA A 559 6.55 12.67 6.80
C ALA A 559 8.01 12.29 7.15
N PHE A 560 8.18 11.33 8.07
CA PHE A 560 9.49 10.87 8.56
C PHE A 560 9.58 9.34 8.50
N PRO A 561 9.74 8.74 7.31
CA PRO A 561 9.80 7.30 7.13
C PRO A 561 11.16 6.74 7.53
N LYS A 562 11.22 5.41 7.65
CA LYS A 562 12.48 4.65 7.74
C LYS A 562 12.93 4.18 6.36
N THR A 563 14.26 3.99 6.21
CA THR A 563 14.85 3.31 5.04
C THR A 563 14.49 1.82 5.02
N GLN A 564 14.86 1.11 3.96
CA GLN A 564 14.73 -0.36 3.88
C GLN A 564 15.52 -1.09 4.98
N ARG A 565 16.49 -0.43 5.60
CA ARG A 565 17.26 -0.95 6.73
C ARG A 565 16.69 -0.55 8.09
N ALA A 566 15.44 -0.12 8.15
CA ALA A 566 14.75 0.35 9.35
C ALA A 566 15.46 1.54 10.05
N GLN A 567 16.14 2.41 9.32
CA GLN A 567 16.89 3.55 9.84
C GLN A 567 16.24 4.88 9.46
N CYS A 568 16.27 5.84 10.36
CA CYS A 568 15.94 7.23 10.07
C CYS A 568 17.23 8.03 9.81
N LEU A 569 17.48 8.43 8.57
CA LEU A 569 18.71 9.16 8.22
C LEU A 569 18.73 10.59 8.78
N LEU A 570 17.57 11.20 9.00
CA LEU A 570 17.48 12.53 9.59
C LEU A 570 17.88 12.54 11.07
N THR A 571 17.34 11.59 11.87
CA THR A 571 17.55 11.54 13.32
C THR A 571 18.66 10.58 13.73
N GLN A 572 19.17 9.80 12.79
CA GLN A 572 20.14 8.74 13.00
C GLN A 572 19.63 7.63 13.95
N ALA A 573 18.31 7.42 13.98
CA ALA A 573 17.71 6.32 14.73
C ALA A 573 17.76 5.01 13.90
N PRO A 574 17.97 3.82 14.52
CA PRO A 574 18.26 3.63 15.94
C PRO A 574 19.67 4.09 16.32
N SER A 575 19.85 4.52 17.57
CA SER A 575 21.11 5.00 18.11
C SER A 575 21.53 4.20 19.34
N GLU A 576 22.80 4.32 19.70
CA GLU A 576 23.32 3.73 20.95
C GLU A 576 22.66 4.41 22.17
N VAL A 577 22.50 3.67 23.25
CA VAL A 577 22.09 4.17 24.56
C VAL A 577 23.23 4.03 25.55
N ASP A 578 23.26 4.91 26.55
CA ASP A 578 24.34 4.90 27.53
C ASP A 578 24.23 3.73 28.52
N GLU A 579 25.37 3.35 29.08
CA GLU A 579 25.50 2.23 30.03
C GLU A 579 24.66 2.45 31.31
N LYS A 580 24.42 3.69 31.70
CA LYS A 580 23.59 4.01 32.87
C LYS A 580 22.14 3.65 32.59
N GLN A 581 21.61 4.01 31.42
CA GLN A 581 20.26 3.64 31.00
C GLN A 581 20.10 2.13 30.90
N LEU A 582 21.06 1.42 30.31
CA LEU A 582 21.02 -0.05 30.22
C LEU A 582 20.96 -0.69 31.63
N ARG A 583 21.76 -0.19 32.59
CA ARG A 583 21.72 -0.67 33.98
C ARG A 583 20.37 -0.39 34.65
N GLU A 584 19.79 0.79 34.43
CA GLU A 584 18.47 1.13 34.97
C GLU A 584 17.35 0.26 34.39
N LEU A 585 17.52 -0.24 33.17
CA LEU A 585 16.63 -1.17 32.50
C LEU A 585 16.94 -2.64 32.81
N HIS A 586 17.95 -2.92 33.60
CA HIS A 586 18.43 -4.28 33.91
C HIS A 586 18.83 -5.08 32.65
N ILE A 587 19.39 -4.39 31.63
CA ILE A 587 19.79 -4.98 30.34
C ILE A 587 21.31 -4.98 30.23
N ARG A 588 21.84 -6.08 29.73
CA ARG A 588 23.25 -6.20 29.35
C ARG A 588 23.35 -6.62 27.90
N LEU A 589 24.06 -5.83 27.10
CA LEU A 589 24.36 -6.18 25.72
C LEU A 589 25.32 -7.37 25.69
N ARG A 590 25.01 -8.40 24.90
CA ARG A 590 25.99 -9.44 24.54
C ARG A 590 26.91 -8.85 23.47
N ASN A 591 28.12 -9.41 23.33
CA ASN A 591 29.14 -8.93 22.40
C ASN A 591 28.51 -8.58 21.03
N VAL A 592 28.38 -7.30 20.79
CA VAL A 592 28.04 -6.77 19.47
C VAL A 592 29.39 -6.53 18.80
N GLU A 593 29.77 -7.36 17.84
CA GLU A 593 30.90 -7.06 16.97
C GLU A 593 30.60 -5.70 16.29
N LYS A 594 31.51 -4.75 16.52
CA LYS A 594 31.42 -3.39 15.97
C LYS A 594 31.72 -3.38 14.48
#